data_3dfc9a76bcca66c05971dcf1c0080b9c
#
_entry.id   3dfc9a76bcca66c05971dcf1c0080b9c
#
_cell.length_a   1.000
_cell.length_b   1.000
_cell.length_c   1.000
_cell.angle_alpha   90.00
_cell.angle_beta   90.00
_cell.angle_gamma   90.00
#
_symmetry.space_group_name_H-M   'P 1'
#
loop_
_entity.id
_entity.type
_entity.pdbx_description
1 polymer ?
#
loop_
_entity_poly.entity_id
_entity_poly.type
_entity_poly.pdbx_seq_one_letter_code
_entity_poly.pdbx_strand_id
1 'polypeptide(L)'
;LAACEGALLVVDAGQGVEAQSVANCYTAIEQGLEVLPVLNKMDLPQADPERVQQEIEEIIGIDATEAVPASAKTGMGIEDVLEYLIEKVPAPDGDREAPLQALIIDSWFDNYLGVVSLVRVKQGQLSKRDKFVVRSTGKQHQADMIGVFTPRRTETGCLMAGEVGFVVAGIKDIKGAPVGDTLISASQQDTPALPGFQSVKPQVYAGIFTVNADDYEDFRDALGKLTLNDASLFYEPETSDALGFGFRCGFLGMLHMEIIQERLEREYNLDLITTAPTVIYEIVKKSQETIYVDNPSKLPDVA
;
A
#
# COMPACT_ATOMS: atom_id res chain seq x y z
N LEU A 1 -2.14 -3.58 6.48
CA LEU A 1 -3.02 -4.56 7.13
C LEU A 1 -2.67 -6.01 6.73
N ALA A 2 -2.45 -6.31 5.45
CA ALA A 2 -2.16 -7.68 4.97
C ALA A 2 -0.93 -8.37 5.61
N ALA A 3 -0.09 -7.63 6.31
CA ALA A 3 1.09 -8.11 7.03
C ALA A 3 0.87 -8.31 8.54
N CYS A 4 -0.35 -8.11 9.03
CA CYS A 4 -0.65 -8.05 10.45
C CYS A 4 -1.74 -9.06 10.84
N GLU A 5 -1.82 -9.44 12.11
CA GLU A 5 -2.88 -10.21 12.73
C GLU A 5 -3.85 -9.32 13.52
N GLY A 6 -3.44 -8.11 13.86
CA GLY A 6 -4.25 -7.14 14.59
C GLY A 6 -4.00 -5.71 14.15
N ALA A 7 -4.90 -4.81 14.54
CA ALA A 7 -4.84 -3.39 14.28
C ALA A 7 -5.27 -2.60 15.52
N LEU A 8 -4.57 -1.50 15.81
CA LEU A 8 -5.00 -0.54 16.82
C LEU A 8 -5.95 0.48 16.18
N LEU A 9 -7.18 0.56 16.67
CA LEU A 9 -8.12 1.62 16.33
C LEU A 9 -7.90 2.79 17.27
N VAL A 10 -7.10 3.76 16.85
CA VAL A 10 -6.77 4.94 17.67
C VAL A 10 -7.80 6.03 17.42
N VAL A 11 -8.60 6.35 18.45
CA VAL A 11 -9.67 7.37 18.40
C VAL A 11 -9.30 8.54 19.31
N ASP A 12 -9.57 9.75 18.85
CA ASP A 12 -9.42 10.97 19.67
C ASP A 12 -10.51 11.03 20.73
N ALA A 13 -10.11 10.99 22.02
CA ALA A 13 -11.06 10.99 23.14
C ALA A 13 -11.88 12.29 23.27
N GLY A 14 -11.46 13.38 22.63
CA GLY A 14 -12.20 14.63 22.60
C GLY A 14 -13.15 14.76 21.40
N GLN A 15 -12.72 14.30 20.22
CA GLN A 15 -13.48 14.38 18.96
C GLN A 15 -14.45 13.23 18.79
N GLY A 16 -14.06 12.00 19.19
CA GLY A 16 -14.87 10.80 19.01
C GLY A 16 -14.62 10.10 17.66
N VAL A 17 -15.59 9.29 17.24
CA VAL A 17 -15.50 8.48 16.02
C VAL A 17 -15.75 9.33 14.78
N GLU A 18 -14.81 9.29 13.84
CA GLU A 18 -14.90 9.98 12.56
C GLU A 18 -15.10 8.97 11.40
N ALA A 19 -15.62 9.45 10.26
CA ALA A 19 -15.90 8.61 9.09
C ALA A 19 -14.69 7.81 8.60
N GLN A 20 -13.49 8.38 8.71
CA GLN A 20 -12.25 7.70 8.32
C GLN A 20 -11.90 6.55 9.28
N SER A 21 -12.12 6.73 10.58
CA SER A 21 -11.94 5.67 11.60
C SER A 21 -12.84 4.48 11.31
N VAL A 22 -14.11 4.75 10.96
CA VAL A 22 -15.09 3.74 10.59
C VAL A 22 -14.64 2.96 9.35
N ALA A 23 -14.30 3.65 8.27
CA ALA A 23 -13.90 3.03 7.01
C ALA A 23 -12.63 2.16 7.16
N ASN A 24 -11.62 2.65 7.89
CA ASN A 24 -10.39 1.92 8.16
C ASN A 24 -10.63 0.70 9.06
N CYS A 25 -11.52 0.81 10.05
CA CYS A 25 -11.88 -0.29 10.93
C CYS A 25 -12.56 -1.41 10.16
N TYR A 26 -13.56 -1.11 9.32
CA TYR A 26 -14.19 -2.12 8.47
C TYR A 26 -13.21 -2.80 7.54
N THR A 27 -12.26 -2.07 6.97
CA THR A 27 -11.20 -2.68 6.15
C THR A 27 -10.34 -3.68 6.94
N ALA A 28 -10.07 -3.40 8.22
CA ALA A 28 -9.34 -4.32 9.09
C ALA A 28 -10.19 -5.57 9.42
N ILE A 29 -11.47 -5.38 9.75
CA ILE A 29 -12.42 -6.47 10.06
C ILE A 29 -12.61 -7.39 8.85
N GLU A 30 -12.79 -6.82 7.65
CA GLU A 30 -12.93 -7.60 6.40
C GLU A 30 -11.71 -8.47 6.11
N GLN A 31 -10.53 -8.08 6.58
CA GLN A 31 -9.31 -8.88 6.48
C GLN A 31 -9.13 -9.88 7.61
N GLY A 32 -10.09 -9.95 8.54
CA GLY A 32 -10.05 -10.87 9.68
C GLY A 32 -9.07 -10.50 10.77
N LEU A 33 -8.71 -9.21 10.88
CA LEU A 33 -7.79 -8.73 11.92
C LEU A 33 -8.51 -8.52 13.25
N GLU A 34 -7.82 -8.80 14.36
CA GLU A 34 -8.25 -8.36 15.68
C GLU A 34 -8.11 -6.83 15.78
N VAL A 35 -9.19 -6.13 16.13
CA VAL A 35 -9.19 -4.67 16.19
C VAL A 35 -9.29 -4.22 17.65
N LEU A 36 -8.25 -3.54 18.12
CA LEU A 36 -8.13 -3.11 19.51
C LEU A 36 -8.32 -1.58 19.61
N PRO A 37 -9.39 -1.12 20.30
CA PRO A 37 -9.62 0.31 20.45
C PRO A 37 -8.68 0.96 21.49
N VAL A 38 -8.15 2.13 21.14
CA VAL A 38 -7.29 2.96 21.98
C VAL A 38 -7.83 4.38 21.97
N LEU A 39 -8.11 4.95 23.15
CA LEU A 39 -8.60 6.30 23.33
C LEU A 39 -7.42 7.24 23.54
N ASN A 40 -7.03 7.95 22.50
CA ASN A 40 -5.86 8.84 22.53
C ASN A 40 -6.24 10.28 22.92
N LYS A 41 -5.22 11.06 23.24
CA LYS A 41 -5.33 12.48 23.68
C LYS A 41 -6.05 12.66 25.00
N MET A 42 -5.93 11.71 25.93
CA MET A 42 -6.48 11.80 27.29
C MET A 42 -5.93 12.96 28.12
N ASP A 43 -4.87 13.61 27.66
CA ASP A 43 -4.30 14.81 28.26
C ASP A 43 -5.12 16.09 27.98
N LEU A 44 -6.09 16.03 27.08
CA LEU A 44 -6.92 17.20 26.74
C LEU A 44 -8.11 17.35 27.68
N PRO A 45 -8.48 18.59 28.06
CA PRO A 45 -9.60 18.86 28.96
C PRO A 45 -10.97 18.36 28.46
N GLN A 46 -11.15 18.24 27.14
CA GLN A 46 -12.38 17.79 26.50
C GLN A 46 -12.43 16.27 26.28
N ALA A 47 -11.43 15.52 26.76
CA ALA A 47 -11.42 14.07 26.64
C ALA A 47 -12.59 13.45 27.44
N ASP A 48 -13.41 12.66 26.78
CA ASP A 48 -14.57 11.97 27.33
C ASP A 48 -14.54 10.49 26.89
N PRO A 49 -13.82 9.64 27.64
CA PRO A 49 -13.62 8.25 27.25
C PRO A 49 -14.92 7.43 27.24
N GLU A 50 -15.84 7.69 28.19
CA GLU A 50 -17.09 6.93 28.29
C GLU A 50 -17.98 7.18 27.04
N ARG A 51 -18.12 8.44 26.64
CA ARG A 51 -18.85 8.81 25.42
C ARG A 51 -18.23 8.16 24.19
N VAL A 52 -16.89 8.21 24.05
CA VAL A 52 -16.22 7.69 22.86
C VAL A 52 -16.25 6.16 22.79
N GLN A 53 -16.18 5.47 23.93
CA GLN A 53 -16.42 4.03 23.98
C GLN A 53 -17.81 3.67 23.47
N GLN A 54 -18.84 4.37 23.92
CA GLN A 54 -20.20 4.16 23.45
C GLN A 54 -20.35 4.47 21.95
N GLU A 55 -19.72 5.55 21.45
CA GLU A 55 -19.70 5.83 20.00
C GLU A 55 -19.04 4.72 19.18
N ILE A 56 -17.95 4.12 19.65
CA ILE A 56 -17.28 2.99 18.97
C ILE A 56 -18.22 1.79 18.89
N GLU A 57 -18.90 1.46 19.98
CA GLU A 57 -19.85 0.33 20.01
C GLU A 57 -21.08 0.56 19.12
N GLU A 58 -21.67 1.79 19.18
CA GLU A 58 -22.88 2.12 18.42
C GLU A 58 -22.65 2.32 16.92
N ILE A 59 -21.51 2.96 16.55
CA ILE A 59 -21.23 3.36 15.15
C ILE A 59 -20.47 2.27 14.41
N ILE A 60 -19.46 1.66 15.06
CA ILE A 60 -18.59 0.68 14.43
C ILE A 60 -19.08 -0.75 14.72
N GLY A 61 -19.62 -0.98 15.91
CA GLY A 61 -20.14 -2.30 16.31
C GLY A 61 -19.09 -3.26 16.88
N ILE A 62 -17.95 -2.75 17.35
CA ILE A 62 -16.93 -3.53 18.07
C ILE A 62 -17.03 -3.25 19.57
N ASP A 63 -16.64 -4.24 20.40
CA ASP A 63 -16.56 -4.07 21.85
C ASP A 63 -15.46 -3.06 22.20
N ALA A 64 -15.81 -1.99 22.92
CA ALA A 64 -14.90 -0.95 23.39
C ALA A 64 -14.78 -0.88 24.90
N THR A 65 -15.35 -1.86 25.63
CA THR A 65 -15.32 -1.89 27.12
C THR A 65 -13.89 -1.96 27.66
N GLU A 66 -13.00 -2.62 26.96
CA GLU A 66 -11.57 -2.73 27.29
C GLU A 66 -10.69 -1.72 26.55
N ALA A 67 -11.28 -0.67 25.95
CA ALA A 67 -10.50 0.35 25.24
C ALA A 67 -9.48 1.02 26.16
N VAL A 68 -8.21 1.04 25.73
CA VAL A 68 -7.10 1.55 26.54
C VAL A 68 -7.00 3.07 26.42
N PRO A 69 -7.14 3.83 27.54
CA PRO A 69 -6.93 5.27 27.54
C PRO A 69 -5.43 5.60 27.48
N ALA A 70 -5.04 6.47 26.55
CA ALA A 70 -3.65 6.84 26.31
C ALA A 70 -3.46 8.30 25.94
N SER A 71 -2.25 8.79 26.04
CA SER A 71 -1.80 10.06 25.45
C SER A 71 -0.42 9.87 24.83
N ALA A 72 -0.36 9.81 23.54
CA ALA A 72 0.90 9.73 22.80
C ALA A 72 1.81 10.93 23.06
N LYS A 73 1.22 12.09 23.39
CA LYS A 73 1.97 13.33 23.71
C LYS A 73 2.69 13.24 25.05
N THR A 74 2.05 12.68 26.06
CA THR A 74 2.60 12.63 27.44
C THR A 74 3.25 11.31 27.79
N GLY A 75 2.97 10.26 26.99
CA GLY A 75 3.40 8.88 27.28
C GLY A 75 2.47 8.11 28.20
N MET A 76 1.38 8.73 28.67
CA MET A 76 0.40 8.07 29.55
C MET A 76 -0.26 6.89 28.82
N GLY A 77 -0.36 5.73 29.50
CA GLY A 77 -1.04 4.55 28.99
C GLY A 77 -0.33 3.81 27.85
N ILE A 78 0.87 4.22 27.43
CA ILE A 78 1.57 3.59 26.31
C ILE A 78 2.02 2.15 26.67
N GLU A 79 2.48 1.92 27.90
CA GLU A 79 2.84 0.58 28.36
C GLU A 79 1.60 -0.32 28.38
N ASP A 80 0.45 0.19 28.82
CA ASP A 80 -0.81 -0.57 28.83
C ASP A 80 -1.27 -0.93 27.41
N VAL A 81 -1.09 -0.04 26.43
CA VAL A 81 -1.38 -0.32 25.00
C VAL A 81 -0.49 -1.44 24.50
N LEU A 82 0.81 -1.46 24.86
CA LEU A 82 1.74 -2.50 24.42
C LEU A 82 1.40 -3.85 25.05
N GLU A 83 1.08 -3.90 26.34
CA GLU A 83 0.64 -5.12 27.03
C GLU A 83 -0.68 -5.63 26.45
N TYR A 84 -1.64 -4.75 26.21
CA TYR A 84 -2.93 -5.08 25.60
C TYR A 84 -2.76 -5.69 24.20
N LEU A 85 -1.85 -5.13 23.40
CA LEU A 85 -1.50 -5.65 22.08
C LEU A 85 -0.92 -7.08 22.18
N ILE A 86 0.01 -7.32 23.11
CA ILE A 86 0.64 -8.64 23.32
C ILE A 86 -0.38 -9.67 23.81
N GLU A 87 -1.32 -9.26 24.65
CA GLU A 87 -2.34 -10.16 25.22
C GLU A 87 -3.43 -10.53 24.19
N LYS A 88 -3.89 -9.57 23.39
CA LYS A 88 -5.09 -9.73 22.57
C LYS A 88 -4.81 -10.10 21.11
N VAL A 89 -3.72 -9.64 20.51
CA VAL A 89 -3.43 -9.97 19.12
C VAL A 89 -2.95 -11.42 19.02
N PRO A 90 -3.60 -12.26 18.18
CA PRO A 90 -3.18 -13.65 18.03
C PRO A 90 -1.80 -13.75 17.36
N ALA A 91 -1.09 -14.82 17.65
CA ALA A 91 0.15 -15.13 16.97
C ALA A 91 -0.12 -15.42 15.47
N PRO A 92 0.85 -15.15 14.58
CA PRO A 92 0.70 -15.48 13.17
C PRO A 92 0.45 -16.96 12.93
N ASP A 93 -0.55 -17.29 12.12
CA ASP A 93 -0.79 -18.65 11.65
C ASP A 93 0.17 -19.00 10.52
N GLY A 94 0.57 -20.28 10.46
CA GLY A 94 1.34 -20.81 9.34
C GLY A 94 2.12 -22.08 9.72
N ASP A 95 2.26 -22.94 8.73
CA ASP A 95 3.05 -24.17 8.86
C ASP A 95 4.41 -23.99 8.20
N ARG A 96 5.48 -24.13 8.96
CA ARG A 96 6.87 -23.98 8.47
C ARG A 96 7.31 -25.10 7.55
N GLU A 97 6.68 -26.28 7.63
CA GLU A 97 6.98 -27.44 6.81
C GLU A 97 6.14 -27.48 5.50
N ALA A 98 5.15 -26.60 5.39
CA ALA A 98 4.33 -26.48 4.19
C ALA A 98 5.13 -25.90 3.00
N PRO A 99 4.63 -26.04 1.78
CA PRO A 99 5.17 -25.35 0.61
C PRO A 99 5.23 -23.84 0.80
N LEU A 100 6.31 -23.20 0.34
CA LEU A 100 6.47 -21.74 0.43
C LEU A 100 5.31 -21.01 -0.22
N GLN A 101 4.68 -20.14 0.53
CA GLN A 101 3.78 -19.09 0.07
C GLN A 101 4.13 -17.79 0.80
N ALA A 102 4.66 -16.81 0.08
CA ALA A 102 4.96 -15.49 0.63
C ALA A 102 4.28 -14.40 -0.21
N LEU A 103 3.58 -13.49 0.45
CA LEU A 103 2.91 -12.35 -0.18
C LEU A 103 3.88 -11.17 -0.27
N ILE A 104 4.01 -10.58 -1.45
CA ILE A 104 4.74 -9.32 -1.63
C ILE A 104 3.82 -8.19 -1.16
N ILE A 105 4.17 -7.54 -0.04
CA ILE A 105 3.38 -6.47 0.57
C ILE A 105 3.84 -5.08 0.17
N ASP A 106 5.11 -4.94 -0.21
CA ASP A 106 5.70 -3.72 -0.73
C ASP A 106 6.92 -4.04 -1.60
N SER A 107 7.32 -3.13 -2.48
CA SER A 107 8.53 -3.26 -3.28
C SER A 107 9.08 -1.88 -3.61
N TRP A 108 10.40 -1.74 -3.64
CA TRP A 108 11.07 -0.51 -4.10
C TRP A 108 12.31 -0.84 -4.91
N PHE A 109 12.77 0.11 -5.68
CA PHE A 109 13.97 -0.04 -6.48
C PHE A 109 15.19 0.55 -5.75
N ASP A 110 16.20 -0.29 -5.58
CA ASP A 110 17.53 0.11 -5.07
C ASP A 110 18.51 0.07 -6.23
N ASN A 111 19.27 1.14 -6.44
CA ASN A 111 20.17 1.27 -7.58
C ASN A 111 21.30 0.22 -7.62
N TYR A 112 21.62 -0.39 -6.47
CA TYR A 112 22.68 -1.41 -6.34
C TYR A 112 22.11 -2.84 -6.31
N LEU A 113 20.96 -3.03 -5.68
CA LEU A 113 20.37 -4.34 -5.42
C LEU A 113 19.28 -4.71 -6.43
N GLY A 114 18.78 -3.75 -7.20
CA GLY A 114 17.59 -3.91 -8.04
C GLY A 114 16.30 -3.82 -7.21
N VAL A 115 15.30 -4.60 -7.56
CA VAL A 115 14.04 -4.66 -6.80
C VAL A 115 14.27 -5.33 -5.46
N VAL A 116 13.90 -4.63 -4.39
CA VAL A 116 13.83 -5.15 -3.02
C VAL A 116 12.35 -5.35 -2.71
N SER A 117 11.94 -6.56 -2.42
CA SER A 117 10.55 -6.88 -2.07
C SER A 117 10.42 -7.09 -0.57
N LEU A 118 9.46 -6.42 0.05
CA LEU A 118 9.02 -6.70 1.40
C LEU A 118 7.94 -7.79 1.33
N VAL A 119 8.17 -8.90 2.01
CA VAL A 119 7.31 -10.07 1.93
C VAL A 119 6.83 -10.50 3.31
N ARG A 120 5.61 -11.02 3.36
CA ARG A 120 5.11 -11.79 4.48
C ARG A 120 5.06 -13.27 4.10
N VAL A 121 5.80 -14.10 4.81
CA VAL A 121 5.72 -15.55 4.64
C VAL A 121 4.46 -16.07 5.33
N LYS A 122 3.51 -16.61 4.56
CA LYS A 122 2.27 -17.19 5.08
C LYS A 122 2.44 -18.68 5.38
N GLN A 123 3.16 -19.40 4.54
CA GLN A 123 3.43 -20.82 4.69
C GLN A 123 4.87 -21.13 4.30
N GLY A 124 5.45 -22.16 4.91
CA GLY A 124 6.79 -22.61 4.60
C GLY A 124 7.88 -21.69 5.14
N GLN A 125 8.98 -21.68 4.42
CA GLN A 125 10.13 -20.83 4.70
C GLN A 125 10.85 -20.45 3.41
N LEU A 126 11.55 -19.33 3.43
CA LEU A 126 12.41 -18.85 2.35
C LEU A 126 13.80 -18.57 2.89
N SER A 127 14.80 -19.31 2.42
CA SER A 127 16.20 -19.19 2.85
C SER A 127 17.07 -18.55 1.77
N LYS A 128 18.19 -17.99 2.19
CA LYS A 128 19.22 -17.46 1.26
C LYS A 128 19.66 -18.58 0.29
N ARG A 129 19.72 -18.25 -0.99
CA ARG A 129 20.00 -19.13 -2.13
C ARG A 129 18.83 -20.03 -2.56
N ASP A 130 17.70 -20.02 -1.90
CA ASP A 130 16.53 -20.73 -2.37
C ASP A 130 16.06 -20.15 -3.71
N LYS A 131 15.56 -21.03 -4.57
CA LYS A 131 14.94 -20.66 -5.82
C LYS A 131 13.44 -20.56 -5.64
N PHE A 132 12.90 -19.42 -6.02
CA PHE A 132 11.46 -19.15 -5.97
C PHE A 132 10.94 -18.67 -7.33
N VAL A 133 9.65 -18.73 -7.51
CA VAL A 133 8.94 -18.22 -8.67
C VAL A 133 7.99 -17.13 -8.25
N VAL A 134 7.98 -16.02 -8.98
CA VAL A 134 6.95 -14.98 -8.86
C VAL A 134 5.72 -15.45 -9.63
N ARG A 135 4.62 -15.70 -8.95
CA ARG A 135 3.49 -16.49 -9.46
C ARG A 135 2.84 -15.89 -10.72
N SER A 136 2.66 -14.56 -10.77
CA SER A 136 2.01 -13.89 -11.91
C SER A 136 2.90 -13.89 -13.16
N THR A 137 4.21 -13.72 -12.97
CA THR A 137 5.16 -13.63 -14.10
C THR A 137 5.68 -14.98 -14.54
N GLY A 138 5.60 -16.01 -13.68
CA GLY A 138 6.19 -17.33 -13.90
C GLY A 138 7.74 -17.34 -13.93
N LYS A 139 8.37 -16.21 -13.66
CA LYS A 139 9.83 -16.08 -13.68
C LYS A 139 10.43 -16.62 -12.40
N GLN A 140 11.49 -17.43 -12.57
CA GLN A 140 12.26 -18.01 -11.47
C GLN A 140 13.41 -17.07 -11.10
N HIS A 141 13.58 -16.88 -9.79
CA HIS A 141 14.66 -16.09 -9.19
C HIS A 141 15.33 -16.86 -8.08
N GLN A 142 16.49 -16.38 -7.62
CA GLN A 142 17.20 -16.90 -6.46
C GLN A 142 17.30 -15.83 -5.40
N ALA A 143 17.04 -16.15 -4.14
CA ALA A 143 17.15 -15.23 -3.03
C ALA A 143 18.64 -14.98 -2.70
N ASP A 144 19.15 -13.81 -3.08
CA ASP A 144 20.55 -13.44 -2.84
C ASP A 144 20.74 -12.90 -1.42
N MET A 145 19.76 -12.13 -0.92
CA MET A 145 19.76 -11.55 0.42
C MET A 145 18.36 -11.64 1.02
N ILE A 146 18.29 -12.03 2.29
CA ILE A 146 17.05 -12.10 3.07
C ILE A 146 17.32 -11.51 4.45
N GLY A 147 16.35 -10.77 4.98
CA GLY A 147 16.46 -10.20 6.32
C GLY A 147 15.25 -9.42 6.76
N VAL A 148 15.40 -8.71 7.85
CA VAL A 148 14.35 -7.90 8.51
C VAL A 148 14.83 -6.46 8.70
N PHE A 149 13.90 -5.57 9.06
CA PHE A 149 14.20 -4.20 9.46
C PHE A 149 14.08 -4.04 10.98
N THR A 150 15.17 -3.57 11.65
CA THR A 150 15.25 -3.40 13.11
C THR A 150 15.96 -2.10 13.57
N PRO A 151 15.56 -0.92 13.24
CA PRO A 151 14.91 -0.38 12.04
C PRO A 151 15.79 -0.42 10.80
N ARG A 152 17.08 -0.68 10.95
CA ARG A 152 18.03 -0.84 9.84
C ARG A 152 17.89 -2.24 9.25
N ARG A 153 18.26 -2.34 7.96
CA ARG A 153 18.31 -3.62 7.25
C ARG A 153 19.30 -4.57 7.94
N THR A 154 18.81 -5.73 8.39
CA THR A 154 19.59 -6.77 9.06
C THR A 154 19.36 -8.10 8.36
N GLU A 155 20.44 -8.71 7.84
CA GLU A 155 20.33 -10.04 7.20
C GLU A 155 20.08 -11.11 8.27
N THR A 156 19.06 -11.95 8.04
CA THR A 156 18.73 -13.11 8.89
C THR A 156 19.02 -14.45 8.21
N GLY A 157 19.16 -14.41 6.88
CA GLY A 157 19.41 -15.59 6.05
C GLY A 157 18.20 -16.50 5.80
N CYS A 158 17.12 -16.37 6.56
CA CYS A 158 15.88 -17.11 6.42
C CYS A 158 14.69 -16.27 6.92
N LEU A 159 13.51 -16.45 6.32
CA LEU A 159 12.21 -16.02 6.80
C LEU A 159 11.29 -17.22 6.88
N MET A 160 10.60 -17.39 8.00
CA MET A 160 9.68 -18.50 8.28
C MET A 160 8.22 -18.03 8.22
N ALA A 161 7.29 -18.98 8.16
CA ALA A 161 5.86 -18.70 8.24
C ALA A 161 5.55 -17.80 9.45
N GLY A 162 4.78 -16.72 9.19
CA GLY A 162 4.45 -15.66 10.15
C GLY A 162 5.40 -14.45 10.12
N GLU A 163 6.60 -14.58 9.56
CA GLU A 163 7.57 -13.49 9.55
C GLU A 163 7.39 -12.53 8.36
N VAL A 164 7.71 -11.27 8.62
CA VAL A 164 7.79 -10.19 7.61
C VAL A 164 9.24 -9.78 7.45
N GLY A 165 9.71 -9.72 6.21
CA GLY A 165 11.09 -9.31 5.93
C GLY A 165 11.30 -8.95 4.48
N PHE A 166 12.53 -8.58 4.13
CA PHE A 166 12.89 -8.22 2.77
C PHE A 166 13.61 -9.37 2.04
N VAL A 167 13.39 -9.42 0.74
CA VAL A 167 14.06 -10.33 -0.19
C VAL A 167 14.67 -9.54 -1.34
N VAL A 168 15.94 -9.82 -1.63
CA VAL A 168 16.67 -9.32 -2.80
C VAL A 168 17.02 -10.51 -3.67
N ALA A 169 16.72 -10.43 -4.96
CA ALA A 169 16.94 -11.51 -5.92
C ALA A 169 17.49 -11.02 -7.27
N GLY A 170 18.18 -9.88 -7.28
CA GLY A 170 18.77 -9.31 -8.49
C GLY A 170 17.77 -8.98 -9.60
N ILE A 171 16.49 -8.77 -9.26
CA ILE A 171 15.44 -8.44 -10.22
C ILE A 171 15.66 -7.00 -10.68
N LYS A 172 15.95 -6.83 -11.97
CA LYS A 172 16.17 -5.51 -12.59
C LYS A 172 14.92 -4.95 -13.27
N ASP A 173 14.02 -5.84 -13.64
CA ASP A 173 12.74 -5.47 -14.26
C ASP A 173 11.79 -4.97 -13.16
N ILE A 174 11.39 -3.72 -13.27
CA ILE A 174 10.47 -3.07 -12.34
C ILE A 174 9.16 -3.85 -12.17
N LYS A 175 8.68 -4.48 -13.25
CA LYS A 175 7.46 -5.31 -13.23
C LYS A 175 7.72 -6.77 -12.86
N GLY A 176 8.94 -7.11 -12.46
CA GLY A 176 9.35 -8.50 -12.20
C GLY A 176 8.82 -9.08 -10.88
N ALA A 177 8.46 -8.21 -9.92
CA ALA A 177 7.92 -8.62 -8.62
C ALA A 177 6.86 -7.59 -8.13
N PRO A 178 5.65 -7.61 -8.72
CA PRO A 178 4.61 -6.65 -8.39
C PRO A 178 4.07 -6.86 -6.97
N VAL A 179 3.68 -5.77 -6.32
CA VAL A 179 3.02 -5.79 -5.01
C VAL A 179 1.68 -6.54 -5.10
N GLY A 180 1.39 -7.37 -4.11
CA GLY A 180 0.23 -8.26 -4.10
C GLY A 180 0.46 -9.62 -4.74
N ASP A 181 1.62 -9.86 -5.35
CA ASP A 181 1.94 -11.16 -5.94
C ASP A 181 2.46 -12.15 -4.90
N THR A 182 2.49 -13.42 -5.29
CA THR A 182 2.91 -14.53 -4.43
C THR A 182 4.25 -15.10 -4.88
N LEU A 183 5.16 -15.27 -3.93
CA LEU A 183 6.37 -16.05 -4.11
C LEU A 183 6.09 -17.50 -3.70
N ILE A 184 6.43 -18.44 -4.57
CA ILE A 184 6.29 -19.89 -4.34
C ILE A 184 7.62 -20.58 -4.57
N SER A 185 7.82 -21.77 -3.99
CA SER A 185 9.03 -22.57 -4.23
C SER A 185 9.14 -22.98 -5.71
N ALA A 186 10.33 -22.85 -6.28
CA ALA A 186 10.58 -23.31 -7.65
C ALA A 186 10.42 -24.83 -7.85
N SER A 187 10.50 -25.61 -6.77
CA SER A 187 10.30 -27.07 -6.78
C SER A 187 8.82 -27.48 -6.66
N GLN A 188 7.93 -26.55 -6.28
CA GLN A 188 6.51 -26.81 -6.00
C GLN A 188 5.63 -25.76 -6.69
N GLN A 189 5.70 -25.73 -8.02
CA GLN A 189 5.04 -24.71 -8.84
C GLN A 189 3.51 -24.81 -8.88
N ASP A 190 2.94 -25.92 -8.44
CA ASP A 190 1.47 -26.10 -8.30
C ASP A 190 0.88 -25.42 -7.08
N THR A 191 1.73 -24.83 -6.22
CA THR A 191 1.27 -24.07 -5.05
C THR A 191 0.37 -22.91 -5.48
N PRO A 192 -0.86 -22.76 -4.91
CA PRO A 192 -1.78 -21.72 -5.31
C PRO A 192 -1.26 -20.32 -4.93
N ALA A 193 -1.69 -19.32 -5.69
CA ALA A 193 -1.45 -17.94 -5.32
C ALA A 193 -2.26 -17.56 -4.07
N LEU A 194 -1.69 -16.70 -3.24
CA LEU A 194 -2.42 -16.03 -2.17
C LEU A 194 -3.39 -15.00 -2.77
N PRO A 195 -4.47 -14.64 -2.06
CA PRO A 195 -5.29 -13.50 -2.44
C PRO A 195 -4.38 -12.26 -2.54
N GLY A 196 -4.32 -11.68 -3.73
CA GLY A 196 -3.57 -10.44 -3.98
C GLY A 196 -4.36 -9.21 -3.56
N PHE A 197 -3.81 -8.04 -3.85
CA PHE A 197 -4.51 -6.78 -3.62
C PHE A 197 -5.50 -6.49 -4.75
N GLN A 198 -6.64 -5.90 -4.38
CA GLN A 198 -7.60 -5.42 -5.38
C GLN A 198 -7.03 -4.22 -6.13
N SER A 199 -7.16 -4.23 -7.45
CA SER A 199 -6.81 -3.08 -8.27
C SER A 199 -7.81 -1.95 -8.01
N VAL A 200 -7.35 -0.86 -7.44
CA VAL A 200 -8.16 0.34 -7.25
C VAL A 200 -8.11 1.19 -8.51
N LYS A 201 -9.27 1.59 -9.02
CA LYS A 201 -9.35 2.47 -10.19
C LYS A 201 -9.05 3.92 -9.79
N PRO A 202 -8.24 4.65 -10.58
CA PRO A 202 -8.04 6.07 -10.36
C PRO A 202 -9.35 6.85 -10.39
N GLN A 203 -9.44 7.88 -9.53
CA GLN A 203 -10.60 8.78 -9.43
C GLN A 203 -10.30 10.15 -10.04
N VAL A 204 -9.04 10.56 -10.04
CA VAL A 204 -8.57 11.87 -10.53
C VAL A 204 -7.47 11.63 -11.54
N TYR A 205 -7.48 12.39 -12.62
CA TYR A 205 -6.45 12.35 -13.67
C TYR A 205 -5.85 13.72 -13.87
N ALA A 206 -4.54 13.79 -14.08
CA ALA A 206 -3.84 15.00 -14.49
C ALA A 206 -2.71 14.67 -15.46
N GLY A 207 -2.44 15.56 -16.39
CA GLY A 207 -1.22 15.52 -17.18
C GLY A 207 -0.07 16.07 -16.37
N ILE A 208 1.05 15.36 -16.33
CA ILE A 208 2.31 15.82 -15.72
C ILE A 208 3.36 15.90 -16.84
N PHE A 209 4.05 17.03 -16.91
CA PHE A 209 5.04 17.34 -17.93
C PHE A 209 6.32 17.84 -17.28
N THR A 210 7.46 17.56 -17.88
CA THR A 210 8.73 18.13 -17.42
C THR A 210 8.90 19.55 -17.95
N VAL A 211 9.50 20.43 -17.13
CA VAL A 211 9.84 21.79 -17.56
C VAL A 211 10.88 21.75 -18.70
N ASN A 212 11.88 20.85 -18.58
CA ASN A 212 12.88 20.61 -19.60
C ASN A 212 12.54 19.32 -20.37
N ALA A 213 12.54 19.39 -21.71
CA ALA A 213 12.28 18.22 -22.53
C ALA A 213 13.32 17.09 -22.36
N ASP A 214 14.55 17.42 -21.99
CA ASP A 214 15.63 16.46 -21.78
C ASP A 214 15.37 15.55 -20.56
N ASP A 215 14.54 15.98 -19.60
CA ASP A 215 14.22 15.23 -18.38
C ASP A 215 13.10 14.17 -18.59
N TYR A 216 12.56 14.05 -19.81
CA TYR A 216 11.44 13.14 -20.10
C TYR A 216 11.76 11.66 -19.81
N GLU A 217 12.95 11.20 -20.18
CA GLU A 217 13.37 9.81 -19.94
C GLU A 217 13.55 9.54 -18.42
N ASP A 218 14.16 10.47 -17.69
CA ASP A 218 14.32 10.37 -16.24
C ASP A 218 12.96 10.40 -15.54
N PHE A 219 12.01 11.20 -16.04
CA PHE A 219 10.64 11.22 -15.54
C PHE A 219 9.91 9.90 -15.78
N ARG A 220 10.04 9.31 -16.96
CA ARG A 220 9.49 7.98 -17.26
C ARG A 220 10.02 6.92 -16.31
N ASP A 221 11.32 6.92 -16.08
CA ASP A 221 11.98 5.97 -15.19
C ASP A 221 11.58 6.18 -13.74
N ALA A 222 11.41 7.44 -13.30
CA ALA A 222 10.91 7.78 -11.98
C ALA A 222 9.48 7.28 -11.74
N LEU A 223 8.56 7.50 -12.69
CA LEU A 223 7.21 6.97 -12.64
C LEU A 223 7.20 5.43 -12.57
N GLY A 224 8.04 4.78 -13.37
CA GLY A 224 8.20 3.33 -13.32
C GLY A 224 8.66 2.83 -11.96
N LYS A 225 9.59 3.51 -11.31
CA LYS A 225 10.06 3.17 -9.96
C LYS A 225 9.01 3.43 -8.89
N LEU A 226 8.24 4.51 -9.00
CA LEU A 226 7.15 4.82 -8.05
C LEU A 226 6.02 3.79 -8.10
N THR A 227 5.67 3.26 -9.28
CA THR A 227 4.62 2.24 -9.40
C THR A 227 4.96 0.91 -8.75
N LEU A 228 6.21 0.69 -8.34
CA LEU A 228 6.58 -0.50 -7.57
C LEU A 228 5.94 -0.54 -6.20
N ASN A 229 5.94 0.59 -5.49
CA ASN A 229 5.39 0.69 -4.14
C ASN A 229 4.04 1.42 -4.10
N ASP A 230 3.57 1.91 -5.23
CA ASP A 230 2.25 2.52 -5.38
C ASP A 230 1.50 1.90 -6.57
N ALA A 231 0.88 0.75 -6.32
CA ALA A 231 0.11 0.03 -7.33
C ALA A 231 -1.17 0.78 -7.78
N SER A 232 -1.54 1.86 -7.10
CA SER A 232 -2.68 2.71 -7.44
C SER A 232 -2.33 3.82 -8.42
N LEU A 233 -1.04 4.12 -8.59
CA LEU A 233 -0.56 5.07 -9.59
C LEU A 233 -0.66 4.46 -10.99
N PHE A 234 -1.50 5.04 -11.82
CA PHE A 234 -1.60 4.74 -13.24
C PHE A 234 -0.92 5.84 -14.04
N TYR A 235 -0.23 5.50 -15.13
CA TYR A 235 0.29 6.49 -16.05
C TYR A 235 0.35 5.95 -17.49
N GLU A 236 0.09 6.84 -18.44
CA GLU A 236 0.23 6.59 -19.88
C GLU A 236 0.86 7.80 -20.55
N PRO A 237 1.61 7.62 -21.67
CA PRO A 237 2.20 8.73 -22.39
C PRO A 237 1.12 9.72 -22.86
N GLU A 238 1.37 11.01 -22.73
CA GLU A 238 0.52 12.10 -23.20
C GLU A 238 1.36 13.13 -23.93
N THR A 239 0.78 13.76 -24.96
CA THR A 239 1.42 14.84 -25.72
C THR A 239 0.51 16.06 -25.68
N SER A 240 1.09 17.21 -25.37
CA SER A 240 0.44 18.51 -25.40
C SER A 240 1.13 19.41 -26.41
N ASP A 241 0.35 20.10 -27.24
CA ASP A 241 0.91 21.05 -28.19
C ASP A 241 1.65 22.21 -27.51
N ALA A 242 1.27 22.54 -26.27
CA ALA A 242 1.87 23.63 -25.50
C ALA A 242 3.01 23.19 -24.60
N LEU A 243 2.93 21.96 -24.04
CA LEU A 243 3.85 21.46 -22.98
C LEU A 243 4.79 20.35 -23.48
N GLY A 244 4.60 19.84 -24.70
CA GLY A 244 5.40 18.77 -25.27
C GLY A 244 4.99 17.38 -24.78
N PHE A 245 5.99 16.53 -24.53
CA PHE A 245 5.80 15.15 -24.07
C PHE A 245 5.70 15.06 -22.57
N GLY A 246 4.77 14.28 -22.07
CA GLY A 246 4.55 14.02 -20.65
C GLY A 246 3.78 12.74 -20.43
N PHE A 247 3.15 12.63 -19.28
CA PHE A 247 2.33 11.48 -18.92
C PHE A 247 1.01 11.95 -18.35
N ARG A 248 -0.06 11.29 -18.78
CA ARG A 248 -1.35 11.35 -18.12
C ARG A 248 -1.32 10.38 -16.96
N CYS A 249 -1.43 10.90 -15.75
CA CYS A 249 -1.37 10.12 -14.52
C CYS A 249 -2.77 10.02 -13.90
N GLY A 250 -3.07 8.84 -13.33
CA GLY A 250 -4.31 8.59 -12.61
C GLY A 250 -4.02 8.35 -11.12
N PHE A 251 -4.83 8.96 -10.26
CA PHE A 251 -4.64 9.01 -8.80
C PHE A 251 -5.92 8.63 -8.06
N LEU A 252 -5.79 8.19 -6.80
CA LEU A 252 -6.93 7.91 -5.92
C LEU A 252 -7.71 9.15 -5.53
N GLY A 253 -7.06 10.32 -5.56
CA GLY A 253 -7.64 11.61 -5.20
C GLY A 253 -6.60 12.71 -5.28
N MET A 254 -7.00 13.94 -4.90
CA MET A 254 -6.14 15.14 -4.97
C MET A 254 -4.90 15.00 -4.08
N LEU A 255 -5.06 14.53 -2.83
CA LEU A 255 -3.93 14.37 -1.92
C LEU A 255 -2.91 13.36 -2.44
N HIS A 256 -3.38 12.26 -3.06
CA HIS A 256 -2.51 11.28 -3.70
C HIS A 256 -1.70 11.91 -4.84
N MET A 257 -2.34 12.74 -5.66
CA MET A 257 -1.66 13.49 -6.73
C MET A 257 -0.55 14.40 -6.19
N GLU A 258 -0.85 15.17 -5.14
CA GLU A 258 0.12 16.06 -4.49
C GLU A 258 1.31 15.28 -3.91
N ILE A 259 1.06 14.15 -3.26
CA ILE A 259 2.11 13.28 -2.71
C ILE A 259 3.01 12.73 -3.82
N ILE A 260 2.43 12.23 -4.92
CA ILE A 260 3.20 11.70 -6.05
C ILE A 260 4.03 12.80 -6.70
N GLN A 261 3.46 13.98 -6.90
CA GLN A 261 4.20 15.13 -7.45
C GLN A 261 5.37 15.52 -6.53
N GLU A 262 5.14 15.67 -5.23
CA GLU A 262 6.19 15.99 -4.27
C GLU A 262 7.29 14.94 -4.24
N ARG A 263 6.94 13.65 -4.34
CA ARG A 263 7.91 12.56 -4.41
C ARG A 263 8.76 12.63 -5.68
N LEU A 264 8.15 12.88 -6.83
CA LEU A 264 8.87 13.04 -8.10
C LEU A 264 9.86 14.21 -8.04
N GLU A 265 9.45 15.34 -7.48
CA GLU A 265 10.30 16.52 -7.32
C GLU A 265 11.44 16.28 -6.33
N ARG A 266 11.17 15.69 -5.16
CA ARG A 266 12.15 15.54 -4.08
C ARG A 266 13.07 14.33 -4.22
N GLU A 267 12.53 13.17 -4.62
CA GLU A 267 13.29 11.92 -4.68
C GLU A 267 14.07 11.80 -6.00
N TYR A 268 13.54 12.40 -7.09
CA TYR A 268 14.11 12.27 -8.43
C TYR A 268 14.59 13.60 -9.00
N ASN A 269 14.47 14.70 -8.24
CA ASN A 269 14.94 16.04 -8.62
C ASN A 269 14.41 16.51 -9.99
N LEU A 270 13.09 16.31 -10.21
CA LEU A 270 12.40 16.69 -11.44
C LEU A 270 11.66 18.01 -11.24
N ASP A 271 11.75 18.91 -12.22
CA ASP A 271 10.91 20.10 -12.30
C ASP A 271 9.68 19.80 -13.15
N LEU A 272 8.48 19.86 -12.53
CA LEU A 272 7.25 19.38 -13.15
C LEU A 272 6.18 20.46 -13.30
N ILE A 273 5.40 20.34 -14.38
CA ILE A 273 4.19 21.12 -14.64
C ILE A 273 3.01 20.14 -14.58
N THR A 274 2.04 20.43 -13.71
CA THR A 274 0.83 19.61 -13.58
C THR A 274 -0.35 20.39 -14.15
N THR A 275 -1.15 19.74 -15.02
CA THR A 275 -2.38 20.30 -15.54
C THR A 275 -3.48 20.27 -14.49
N ALA A 276 -4.56 21.06 -14.71
CA ALA A 276 -5.72 20.97 -13.84
C ALA A 276 -6.27 19.53 -13.80
N PRO A 277 -6.59 19.03 -12.59
CA PRO A 277 -7.09 17.68 -12.44
C PRO A 277 -8.46 17.51 -13.07
N THR A 278 -8.70 16.32 -13.63
CA THR A 278 -9.96 15.93 -14.26
C THR A 278 -10.47 14.64 -13.66
N VAL A 279 -11.77 14.40 -13.81
CA VAL A 279 -12.43 13.15 -13.40
C VAL A 279 -12.90 12.38 -14.63
N ILE A 280 -13.29 11.12 -14.46
CA ILE A 280 -13.92 10.36 -15.52
C ILE A 280 -15.37 10.84 -15.66
N TYR A 281 -15.76 11.19 -16.89
CA TYR A 281 -17.14 11.53 -17.25
C TYR A 281 -17.83 10.31 -17.85
N GLU A 282 -19.01 10.01 -17.35
CA GLU A 282 -19.93 9.08 -18.00
C GLU A 282 -20.83 9.85 -18.96
N ILE A 283 -20.75 9.52 -20.23
CA ILE A 283 -21.53 10.18 -21.29
C ILE A 283 -22.48 9.17 -21.90
N VAL A 284 -23.78 9.44 -21.80
CA VAL A 284 -24.81 8.67 -22.47
C VAL A 284 -25.09 9.34 -23.83
N LYS A 285 -24.73 8.66 -24.92
CA LYS A 285 -25.01 9.12 -26.28
C LYS A 285 -26.51 9.07 -26.59
N LYS A 286 -26.96 9.79 -27.62
CA LYS A 286 -28.34 9.73 -28.12
C LYS A 286 -28.76 8.29 -28.53
N SER A 287 -27.80 7.46 -28.90
CA SER A 287 -27.97 6.02 -29.18
C SER A 287 -28.19 5.16 -27.95
N GLN A 288 -28.20 5.72 -26.73
CA GLN A 288 -28.20 5.04 -25.43
C GLN A 288 -26.93 4.23 -25.13
N GLU A 289 -25.89 4.39 -25.91
CA GLU A 289 -24.57 3.85 -25.61
C GLU A 289 -23.89 4.71 -24.56
N THR A 290 -23.44 4.08 -23.46
CA THR A 290 -22.67 4.74 -22.41
C THR A 290 -21.17 4.64 -22.73
N ILE A 291 -20.47 5.77 -22.75
CA ILE A 291 -19.02 5.84 -22.88
C ILE A 291 -18.42 6.56 -21.68
N TYR A 292 -17.22 6.14 -21.29
CA TYR A 292 -16.44 6.78 -20.23
C TYR A 292 -15.33 7.61 -20.85
N VAL A 293 -15.28 8.89 -20.49
CA VAL A 293 -14.30 9.85 -21.02
C VAL A 293 -13.43 10.33 -19.86
N ASP A 294 -12.20 9.92 -19.88
CA ASP A 294 -11.17 10.27 -18.92
C ASP A 294 -10.31 11.47 -19.34
N ASN A 295 -10.34 11.79 -20.65
CA ASN A 295 -9.59 12.89 -21.24
C ASN A 295 -10.53 13.76 -22.09
N PRO A 296 -10.58 15.10 -21.89
CA PRO A 296 -11.39 16.00 -22.69
C PRO A 296 -11.16 15.90 -24.20
N SER A 297 -9.96 15.52 -24.65
CA SER A 297 -9.66 15.29 -26.06
C SER A 297 -10.38 14.09 -26.69
N LYS A 298 -10.88 13.16 -25.84
CA LYS A 298 -11.67 11.99 -26.27
C LYS A 298 -13.18 12.26 -26.26
N LEU A 299 -13.62 13.50 -26.00
CA LEU A 299 -15.03 13.87 -26.10
C LEU A 299 -15.54 13.63 -27.51
N PRO A 300 -16.67 12.91 -27.70
CA PRO A 300 -17.26 12.75 -29.01
C PRO A 300 -17.72 14.11 -29.56
N ASP A 301 -17.57 14.29 -30.86
CA ASP A 301 -18.10 15.49 -31.54
C ASP A 301 -19.59 15.67 -31.24
N VAL A 302 -19.97 16.89 -30.89
CA VAL A 302 -21.37 17.23 -30.62
C VAL A 302 -22.07 17.32 -31.99
N ALA A 303 -22.70 16.22 -32.40
CA ALA A 303 -23.53 16.17 -33.61
C ALA A 303 -25.03 16.28 -33.25
#